data_43197727f30925319f4193e87eaeb5e5
#
_entry.id   43197727f30925319f4193e87eaeb5e5
#
_cell.length_a   1.000
_cell.length_b   1.000
_cell.length_c   1.000
_cell.angle_alpha   90.00
_cell.angle_beta   90.00
_cell.angle_gamma   90.00
#
_symmetry.space_group_name_H-M   'P 1'
#
loop_
_entity.id
_entity.type
_entity.pdbx_description
1 polymer ?
#
loop_
_entity_poly.entity_id
_entity_poly.type
_entity_poly.pdbx_seq_one_letter_code
_entity_poly.pdbx_strand_id
1 'polypeptide(L)'
;YSSGAVDYVAEQIKDMVTFIEKQGYTFDEAKLIETVEKSKQTLKNFNDILTLRANRSLSDEMTSQMLSVFATHVMLGTDNALKYSNDLKNELAAVPEDKKGVRLLWVHTLPYWQDALRDLINFTDRCEIVACDMVMDAMYCDLEETDPYRFMADRLVRNTVNGNGTNRINATLELAKKLNANGIVWYCH
;
A
#
# COMPACT_ATOMS: atom_id res chain seq x y z
N TYR A 1 -8.50 -8.18 -16.01
CA TYR A 1 -7.67 -9.38 -15.74
C TYR A 1 -8.43 -10.63 -16.21
N SER A 2 -7.73 -11.62 -16.80
CA SER A 2 -8.36 -12.91 -17.13
C SER A 2 -8.59 -13.71 -15.84
N SER A 3 -9.69 -14.47 -15.79
CA SER A 3 -10.03 -15.29 -14.62
C SER A 3 -8.98 -16.37 -14.27
N GLY A 4 -8.17 -16.79 -15.24
CA GLY A 4 -7.10 -17.77 -15.02
C GLY A 4 -5.75 -17.17 -14.65
N ALA A 5 -5.57 -15.83 -14.64
CA ALA A 5 -4.28 -15.23 -14.38
C ALA A 5 -3.80 -15.46 -12.94
N VAL A 6 -4.70 -15.38 -11.97
CA VAL A 6 -4.38 -15.63 -10.56
C VAL A 6 -3.95 -17.08 -10.35
N ASP A 7 -4.70 -18.02 -10.93
CA ASP A 7 -4.39 -19.46 -10.82
C ASP A 7 -3.03 -19.77 -11.44
N TYR A 8 -2.76 -19.22 -12.64
CA TYR A 8 -1.47 -19.40 -13.31
C TYR A 8 -0.31 -18.86 -12.45
N VAL A 9 -0.44 -17.65 -11.91
CA VAL A 9 0.63 -17.06 -11.07
C VAL A 9 0.80 -17.83 -9.77
N ALA A 10 -0.29 -18.30 -9.15
CA ALA A 10 -0.22 -19.13 -7.94
C ALA A 10 0.57 -20.42 -8.18
N GLU A 11 0.33 -21.10 -9.32
CA GLU A 11 1.11 -22.29 -9.69
C GLU A 11 2.59 -21.96 -9.94
N GLN A 12 2.90 -20.82 -10.55
CA GLN A 12 4.31 -20.40 -10.73
C GLN A 12 5.02 -20.14 -9.39
N ILE A 13 4.30 -19.62 -8.39
CA ILE A 13 4.86 -19.43 -7.03
C ILE A 13 5.13 -20.80 -6.38
N LYS A 14 4.23 -21.77 -6.51
CA LYS A 14 4.44 -23.16 -6.04
C LYS A 14 5.61 -23.84 -6.73
N ASP A 15 5.73 -23.65 -8.04
CA ASP A 15 6.87 -24.16 -8.81
C ASP A 15 8.20 -23.56 -8.34
N MET A 16 8.22 -22.27 -7.98
CA MET A 16 9.39 -21.62 -7.41
C MET A 16 9.77 -22.24 -6.06
N VAL A 17 8.80 -22.51 -5.17
CA VAL A 17 9.04 -23.20 -3.90
C VAL A 17 9.65 -24.58 -4.16
N THR A 18 9.05 -25.37 -5.05
CA THR A 18 9.55 -26.70 -5.44
C THR A 18 10.99 -26.62 -6.00
N PHE A 19 11.29 -25.60 -6.79
CA PHE A 19 12.64 -25.39 -7.30
C PHE A 19 13.65 -25.11 -6.18
N ILE A 20 13.29 -24.26 -5.21
CA ILE A 20 14.14 -23.93 -4.04
C ILE A 20 14.41 -25.17 -3.20
N GLU A 21 13.39 -26.00 -2.95
CA GLU A 21 13.53 -27.27 -2.20
C GLU A 21 14.47 -28.25 -2.90
N LYS A 22 14.41 -28.36 -4.23
CA LYS A 22 15.34 -29.17 -5.02
C LYS A 22 16.81 -28.72 -4.91
N GLN A 23 17.05 -27.46 -4.50
CA GLN A 23 18.41 -26.96 -4.20
C GLN A 23 18.87 -27.28 -2.77
N GLY A 24 18.08 -28.02 -1.99
CA GLY A 24 18.41 -28.46 -0.64
C GLY A 24 17.96 -27.52 0.48
N TYR A 25 17.12 -26.54 0.17
CA TYR A 25 16.50 -25.71 1.19
C TYR A 25 15.18 -26.33 1.67
N THR A 26 14.84 -26.10 2.94
CA THR A 26 13.54 -26.50 3.49
C THR A 26 12.58 -25.32 3.45
N PHE A 27 11.40 -25.55 2.91
CA PHE A 27 10.33 -24.57 2.93
C PHE A 27 9.40 -24.83 4.11
N ASP A 28 9.01 -23.75 4.81
CA ASP A 28 8.11 -23.80 5.97
C ASP A 28 6.75 -23.22 5.60
N GLU A 29 5.81 -24.10 5.27
CA GLU A 29 4.43 -23.75 4.91
C GLU A 29 3.69 -23.02 6.05
N ALA A 30 3.92 -23.45 7.31
CA ALA A 30 3.29 -22.81 8.45
C ALA A 30 3.77 -21.36 8.62
N LYS A 31 5.05 -21.12 8.35
CA LYS A 31 5.63 -19.77 8.34
C LYS A 31 5.08 -18.91 7.20
N LEU A 32 4.85 -19.49 6.03
CA LEU A 32 4.20 -18.80 4.93
C LEU A 32 2.79 -18.34 5.33
N ILE A 33 1.97 -19.24 5.88
CA ILE A 33 0.59 -18.93 6.31
C ILE A 33 0.61 -17.79 7.35
N GLU A 34 1.45 -17.87 8.37
CA GLU A 34 1.61 -16.82 9.39
C GLU A 34 1.95 -15.47 8.75
N THR A 35 2.91 -15.47 7.82
CA THR A 35 3.37 -14.26 7.12
C THR A 35 2.28 -13.66 6.25
N VAL A 36 1.50 -14.49 5.56
CA VAL A 36 0.37 -14.05 4.73
C VAL A 36 -0.73 -13.44 5.61
N GLU A 37 -1.05 -14.03 6.76
CA GLU A 37 -2.06 -13.46 7.66
C GLU A 37 -1.62 -12.09 8.23
N LYS A 38 -0.35 -11.93 8.58
CA LYS A 38 0.21 -10.61 8.96
C LYS A 38 0.11 -9.61 7.79
N SER A 39 0.36 -10.06 6.57
CA SER A 39 0.25 -9.25 5.36
C SER A 39 -1.17 -8.75 5.15
N LYS A 40 -2.16 -9.64 5.24
CA LYS A 40 -3.58 -9.30 5.12
C LYS A 40 -4.02 -8.29 6.16
N GLN A 41 -3.64 -8.51 7.43
CA GLN A 41 -3.99 -7.58 8.51
C GLN A 41 -3.34 -6.20 8.29
N THR A 42 -2.09 -6.16 7.84
CA THR A 42 -1.40 -4.91 7.48
C THR A 42 -2.14 -4.17 6.36
N LEU A 43 -2.49 -4.86 5.27
CA LEU A 43 -3.22 -4.26 4.14
C LEU A 43 -4.63 -3.81 4.54
N LYS A 44 -5.31 -4.56 5.41
CA LYS A 44 -6.61 -4.15 5.97
C LYS A 44 -6.49 -2.86 6.77
N ASN A 45 -5.46 -2.74 7.60
CA ASN A 45 -5.19 -1.50 8.33
C ASN A 45 -4.93 -0.32 7.37
N PHE A 46 -4.21 -0.53 6.26
CA PHE A 46 -4.01 0.52 5.27
C PHE A 46 -5.31 0.91 4.53
N ASN A 47 -6.22 -0.01 4.29
CA ASN A 47 -7.56 0.32 3.78
C ASN A 47 -8.33 1.22 4.75
N ASP A 48 -8.25 0.92 6.06
CA ASP A 48 -8.86 1.74 7.11
C ASP A 48 -8.19 3.12 7.16
N ILE A 49 -6.84 3.18 7.11
CA ILE A 49 -6.06 4.41 7.08
C ILE A 49 -6.49 5.29 5.89
N LEU A 50 -6.56 4.74 4.69
CA LEU A 50 -7.02 5.49 3.51
C LEU A 50 -8.45 6.01 3.69
N THR A 51 -9.33 5.26 4.35
CA THR A 51 -10.69 5.70 4.64
C THR A 51 -10.72 6.84 5.66
N LEU A 52 -9.93 6.74 6.72
CA LEU A 52 -9.81 7.78 7.74
C LEU A 52 -9.18 9.07 7.18
N ARG A 53 -8.17 8.94 6.33
CA ARG A 53 -7.48 10.07 5.67
C ARG A 53 -8.42 10.89 4.79
N ALA A 54 -9.53 10.35 4.34
CA ALA A 54 -10.51 11.11 3.54
C ALA A 54 -11.00 12.38 4.23
N ASN A 55 -11.10 12.37 5.57
CA ASN A 55 -11.65 13.48 6.36
C ASN A 55 -10.71 13.96 7.48
N ARG A 56 -9.52 13.41 7.60
CA ARG A 56 -8.57 13.74 8.67
C ARG A 56 -7.23 14.11 8.10
N SER A 57 -6.64 15.14 8.68
CA SER A 57 -5.27 15.59 8.38
C SER A 57 -4.35 15.09 9.49
N LEU A 58 -3.21 14.53 9.11
CA LEU A 58 -2.16 14.10 10.02
C LEU A 58 -0.90 14.93 9.73
N SER A 59 -0.34 15.52 10.75
CA SER A 59 0.95 16.22 10.65
C SER A 59 2.05 15.18 10.48
N ASP A 60 2.37 14.86 9.25
CA ASP A 60 3.43 13.93 8.88
C ASP A 60 4.33 14.55 7.79
N GLU A 61 5.33 13.84 7.38
CA GLU A 61 6.24 14.27 6.32
C GLU A 61 6.38 13.19 5.23
N MET A 62 7.06 13.52 4.15
CA MET A 62 7.30 12.58 3.04
C MET A 62 7.99 11.28 3.49
N THR A 63 8.84 11.35 4.53
CA THR A 63 9.48 10.17 5.12
C THR A 63 8.43 9.22 5.70
N SER A 64 7.42 9.73 6.41
CA SER A 64 6.32 8.93 6.96
C SER A 64 5.47 8.30 5.85
N GLN A 65 5.21 9.06 4.78
CA GLN A 65 4.53 8.52 3.60
C GLN A 65 5.35 7.41 2.93
N MET A 66 6.68 7.56 2.86
CA MET A 66 7.57 6.52 2.33
C MET A 66 7.62 5.28 3.23
N LEU A 67 7.55 5.44 4.57
CA LEU A 67 7.41 4.30 5.48
C LEU A 67 6.12 3.51 5.24
N SER A 68 5.02 4.18 4.89
CA SER A 68 3.79 3.51 4.49
C SER A 68 3.97 2.67 3.23
N VAL A 69 4.71 3.17 2.24
CA VAL A 69 5.09 2.40 1.04
C VAL A 69 5.95 1.19 1.42
N PHE A 70 6.96 1.36 2.28
CA PHE A 70 7.78 0.23 2.73
C PHE A 70 6.97 -0.81 3.50
N ALA A 71 6.06 -0.40 4.36
CA ALA A 71 5.22 -1.31 5.14
C ALA A 71 4.29 -2.16 4.25
N THR A 72 3.79 -1.59 3.15
CA THR A 72 2.91 -2.29 2.21
C THR A 72 3.64 -3.14 1.17
N HIS A 73 4.95 -2.96 1.00
CA HIS A 73 5.73 -3.67 -0.03
C HIS A 73 6.90 -4.43 0.58
N VAL A 74 7.95 -3.72 1.01
CA VAL A 74 9.24 -4.32 1.39
C VAL A 74 9.15 -5.06 2.71
N MET A 75 8.39 -4.54 3.65
CA MET A 75 8.25 -5.07 5.01
C MET A 75 6.97 -5.87 5.22
N LEU A 76 6.15 -6.01 4.19
CA LEU A 76 4.87 -6.70 4.29
C LEU A 76 5.05 -8.12 4.83
N GLY A 77 4.20 -8.52 5.77
CA GLY A 77 4.29 -9.82 6.46
C GLY A 77 5.19 -9.83 7.70
N THR A 78 5.89 -8.74 8.00
CA THR A 78 6.69 -8.62 9.23
C THR A 78 5.88 -8.05 10.39
N ASP A 79 6.31 -8.35 11.63
CA ASP A 79 5.72 -7.77 12.83
C ASP A 79 5.86 -6.25 12.87
N ASN A 80 6.95 -5.70 12.30
CA ASN A 80 7.18 -4.26 12.23
C ASN A 80 6.17 -3.57 11.32
N ALA A 81 5.86 -4.13 10.14
CA ALA A 81 4.86 -3.56 9.26
C ALA A 81 3.45 -3.60 9.88
N LEU A 82 3.11 -4.72 10.52
CA LEU A 82 1.84 -4.87 11.22
C LEU A 82 1.73 -3.87 12.39
N LYS A 83 2.77 -3.75 13.21
CA LYS A 83 2.80 -2.78 14.32
C LYS A 83 2.66 -1.35 13.79
N TYR A 84 3.45 -0.97 12.79
CA TYR A 84 3.40 0.37 12.19
C TYR A 84 1.99 0.70 11.67
N SER A 85 1.38 -0.21 10.93
CA SER A 85 0.03 0.02 10.38
C SER A 85 -1.04 0.13 11.47
N ASN A 86 -0.93 -0.65 12.56
CA ASN A 86 -1.82 -0.54 13.72
C ASN A 86 -1.66 0.82 14.42
N ASP A 87 -0.41 1.21 14.70
CA ASP A 87 -0.11 2.47 15.39
C ASP A 87 -0.61 3.66 14.58
N LEU A 88 -0.30 3.72 13.29
CA LEU A 88 -0.74 4.79 12.38
C LEU A 88 -2.27 4.87 12.28
N LYS A 89 -2.95 3.71 12.17
CA LYS A 89 -4.42 3.68 12.16
C LYS A 89 -5.00 4.24 13.45
N ASN A 90 -4.48 3.83 14.61
CA ASN A 90 -4.96 4.29 15.91
C ASN A 90 -4.70 5.78 16.13
N GLU A 91 -3.52 6.27 15.74
CA GLU A 91 -3.19 7.69 15.79
C GLU A 91 -4.17 8.51 14.94
N LEU A 92 -4.38 8.07 13.69
CA LEU A 92 -5.29 8.76 12.78
C LEU A 92 -6.76 8.69 13.24
N ALA A 93 -7.18 7.59 13.86
CA ALA A 93 -8.52 7.47 14.41
C ALA A 93 -8.76 8.44 15.59
N ALA A 94 -7.72 8.80 16.33
CA ALA A 94 -7.76 9.75 17.44
C ALA A 94 -7.76 11.23 16.97
N VAL A 95 -7.36 11.50 15.73
CA VAL A 95 -7.39 12.87 15.18
C VAL A 95 -8.82 13.28 14.86
N PRO A 96 -9.26 14.50 15.23
CA PRO A 96 -10.57 15.03 14.85
C PRO A 96 -10.78 15.06 13.34
N GLU A 97 -12.02 14.98 12.89
CA GLU A 97 -12.37 15.19 11.49
C GLU A 97 -12.17 16.67 11.13
N ASP A 98 -11.03 16.97 10.58
CA ASP A 98 -10.64 18.28 10.09
C ASP A 98 -9.71 18.12 8.88
N LYS A 99 -9.97 18.87 7.82
CA LYS A 99 -9.17 18.86 6.60
C LYS A 99 -8.45 20.18 6.48
N LYS A 100 -7.13 20.11 6.36
CA LYS A 100 -6.28 21.29 6.31
C LYS A 100 -5.68 21.48 4.92
N GLY A 101 -5.66 22.73 4.48
CA GLY A 101 -4.94 23.15 3.30
C GLY A 101 -5.31 22.43 2.00
N VAL A 102 -4.38 22.44 1.06
CA VAL A 102 -4.50 21.74 -0.22
C VAL A 102 -4.09 20.29 -0.04
N ARG A 103 -4.97 19.38 -0.38
CA ARG A 103 -4.80 17.93 -0.22
C ARG A 103 -4.29 17.32 -1.52
N LEU A 104 -3.11 16.72 -1.49
CA LEU A 104 -2.42 16.20 -2.66
C LEU A 104 -2.31 14.67 -2.61
N LEU A 105 -2.74 14.01 -3.68
CA LEU A 105 -2.33 12.64 -3.96
C LEU A 105 -0.99 12.67 -4.67
N TRP A 106 0.00 11.98 -4.12
CA TRP A 106 1.30 11.85 -4.74
C TRP A 106 1.36 10.61 -5.62
N VAL A 107 1.84 10.76 -6.84
CA VAL A 107 2.00 9.66 -7.80
C VAL A 107 3.47 9.40 -8.05
N HIS A 108 3.87 8.15 -7.91
CA HIS A 108 5.22 7.66 -8.06
C HIS A 108 6.13 7.99 -6.87
N THR A 109 7.46 8.06 -7.06
CA THR A 109 8.44 8.21 -5.98
C THR A 109 8.25 9.48 -5.16
N LEU A 110 8.32 9.34 -3.85
CA LEU A 110 8.32 10.46 -2.91
C LEU A 110 9.76 10.97 -2.74
N PRO A 111 10.06 12.23 -3.07
CA PRO A 111 11.40 12.79 -2.91
C PRO A 111 11.65 13.23 -1.45
N TYR A 112 11.59 12.31 -0.50
CA TYR A 112 11.71 12.56 0.95
C TYR A 112 13.07 13.14 1.36
N TRP A 113 14.05 13.12 0.45
CA TRP A 113 15.39 13.72 0.64
C TRP A 113 15.47 15.21 0.26
N GLN A 114 14.39 15.80 -0.28
CA GLN A 114 14.37 17.19 -0.72
C GLN A 114 13.87 18.13 0.38
N ASP A 115 14.78 18.74 1.11
CA ASP A 115 14.47 19.65 2.23
C ASP A 115 13.54 20.81 1.82
N ALA A 116 13.70 21.34 0.61
CA ALA A 116 12.87 22.46 0.11
C ALA A 116 11.37 22.10 0.03
N LEU A 117 11.01 20.83 -0.09
CA LEU A 117 9.61 20.40 -0.10
C LEU A 117 9.04 20.22 1.31
N ARG A 118 9.89 19.95 2.31
CA ARG A 118 9.45 19.75 3.69
C ARG A 118 8.76 20.98 4.28
N ASP A 119 9.25 22.18 3.94
CA ASP A 119 8.70 23.45 4.43
C ASP A 119 7.37 23.82 3.76
N LEU A 120 7.03 23.15 2.66
CA LEU A 120 5.81 23.42 1.88
C LEU A 120 4.72 22.40 2.11
N ILE A 121 5.09 21.17 2.49
CA ILE A 121 4.21 20.00 2.53
C ILE A 121 4.17 19.44 3.93
N ASN A 122 2.99 19.01 4.37
CA ASN A 122 2.76 18.49 5.70
C ASN A 122 3.23 19.48 6.79
N PHE A 123 3.27 19.18 8.03
CA PHE A 123 3.60 20.12 9.12
C PHE A 123 3.18 21.59 8.94
N THR A 124 2.41 21.90 7.89
CA THR A 124 1.86 23.22 7.59
C THR A 124 0.36 23.12 7.36
N ASP A 125 -0.37 24.19 7.58
CA ASP A 125 -1.80 24.26 7.24
C ASP A 125 -2.03 24.59 5.76
N ARG A 126 -0.98 24.61 4.92
CA ARG A 126 -1.06 25.00 3.50
C ARG A 126 -1.33 23.83 2.59
N CYS A 127 -0.64 22.73 2.81
CA CYS A 127 -0.65 21.58 1.92
C CYS A 127 -0.30 20.29 2.68
N GLU A 128 -0.95 19.21 2.32
CA GLU A 128 -0.61 17.88 2.83
C GLU A 128 -0.60 16.84 1.69
N ILE A 129 0.29 15.86 1.78
CA ILE A 129 0.18 14.62 1.01
C ILE A 129 -0.74 13.69 1.78
N VAL A 130 -1.85 13.33 1.17
CA VAL A 130 -2.84 12.46 1.81
C VAL A 130 -2.54 10.98 1.62
N ALA A 131 -1.88 10.62 0.53
CA ALA A 131 -1.30 9.30 0.27
C ALA A 131 -0.36 9.37 -0.94
N CYS A 132 0.48 8.32 -1.08
CA CYS A 132 1.15 7.97 -2.31
C CYS A 132 0.36 6.89 -3.06
N ASP A 133 0.31 6.95 -4.40
CA ASP A 133 -0.39 5.92 -5.20
C ASP A 133 0.20 4.51 -5.01
N MET A 134 1.43 4.41 -4.56
CA MET A 134 2.08 3.13 -4.31
C MET A 134 1.47 2.32 -3.16
N VAL A 135 0.64 2.93 -2.28
CA VAL A 135 -0.08 2.19 -1.22
C VAL A 135 -1.44 1.65 -1.66
N MET A 136 -1.87 1.91 -2.91
CA MET A 136 -3.21 1.49 -3.38
C MET A 136 -3.39 -0.02 -3.55
N ASP A 137 -2.35 -0.83 -3.52
CA ASP A 137 -2.44 -2.31 -3.53
C ASP A 137 -3.43 -2.82 -2.49
N ALA A 138 -3.45 -2.18 -1.31
CA ALA A 138 -4.38 -2.53 -0.25
C ALA A 138 -5.85 -2.46 -0.68
N MET A 139 -6.18 -1.67 -1.70
CA MET A 139 -7.56 -1.48 -2.18
C MET A 139 -8.06 -2.58 -3.11
N TYR A 140 -7.16 -3.33 -3.74
CA TYR A 140 -7.50 -4.18 -4.88
C TYR A 140 -7.22 -5.66 -4.68
N CYS A 141 -6.49 -6.06 -3.64
CA CYS A 141 -6.28 -7.47 -3.33
C CYS A 141 -7.49 -8.08 -2.60
N ASP A 142 -7.72 -9.36 -2.81
CA ASP A 142 -8.73 -10.12 -2.09
C ASP A 142 -8.21 -10.51 -0.70
N LEU A 143 -8.59 -9.75 0.32
CA LEU A 143 -8.18 -10.01 1.70
C LEU A 143 -8.86 -11.22 2.34
N GLU A 144 -9.92 -11.76 1.72
CA GLU A 144 -10.65 -12.94 2.20
C GLU A 144 -10.13 -14.25 1.58
N GLU A 145 -9.23 -14.18 0.58
CA GLU A 145 -8.62 -15.38 -0.01
C GLU A 145 -7.89 -16.21 1.05
N THR A 146 -8.16 -17.48 1.16
CA THR A 146 -7.61 -18.37 2.20
C THR A 146 -6.38 -19.14 1.77
N ASP A 147 -6.18 -19.38 0.46
CA ASP A 147 -4.97 -20.00 -0.07
C ASP A 147 -3.84 -18.95 -0.11
N PRO A 148 -2.72 -19.15 0.62
CA PRO A 148 -1.63 -18.19 0.69
C PRO A 148 -0.98 -17.93 -0.68
N TYR A 149 -0.90 -18.91 -1.54
CA TYR A 149 -0.35 -18.78 -2.89
C TYR A 149 -1.27 -17.96 -3.79
N ARG A 150 -2.58 -18.21 -3.70
CA ARG A 150 -3.58 -17.41 -4.43
C ARG A 150 -3.65 -15.98 -3.95
N PHE A 151 -3.56 -15.74 -2.64
CA PHE A 151 -3.50 -14.38 -2.10
C PHE A 151 -2.29 -13.60 -2.66
N MET A 152 -1.09 -14.21 -2.64
CA MET A 152 0.10 -13.59 -3.21
C MET A 152 -0.04 -13.34 -4.71
N ALA A 153 -0.60 -14.32 -5.43
CA ALA A 153 -0.85 -14.21 -6.86
C ALA A 153 -1.88 -13.12 -7.19
N ASP A 154 -2.99 -13.07 -6.45
CA ASP A 154 -4.04 -12.06 -6.62
C ASP A 154 -3.48 -10.65 -6.45
N ARG A 155 -2.69 -10.43 -5.41
CA ARG A 155 -2.02 -9.15 -5.16
C ARG A 155 -1.08 -8.77 -6.31
N LEU A 156 -0.31 -9.71 -6.87
CA LEU A 156 0.57 -9.45 -8.01
C LEU A 156 -0.23 -9.13 -9.28
N VAL A 157 -1.27 -9.90 -9.56
CA VAL A 157 -2.08 -9.75 -10.78
C VAL A 157 -2.89 -8.46 -10.75
N ARG A 158 -3.48 -8.12 -9.61
CA ARG A 158 -4.34 -6.92 -9.47
C ARG A 158 -3.57 -5.64 -9.18
N ASN A 159 -2.26 -5.73 -8.93
CA ASN A 159 -1.45 -4.54 -8.73
C ASN A 159 -1.62 -3.57 -9.90
N THR A 160 -1.98 -2.33 -9.60
CA THR A 160 -2.35 -1.31 -10.59
C THR A 160 -1.17 -0.85 -11.46
N VAL A 161 0.07 -1.15 -11.04
CA VAL A 161 1.28 -0.93 -11.85
C VAL A 161 1.40 -1.98 -12.96
N ASN A 162 0.76 -3.15 -12.78
CA ASN A 162 0.70 -4.20 -13.79
C ASN A 162 -0.47 -3.98 -14.76
N GLY A 163 -0.29 -4.35 -16.01
CA GLY A 163 -1.33 -4.23 -17.03
C GLY A 163 -1.24 -2.93 -17.84
N ASN A 164 -2.37 -2.46 -18.36
CA ASN A 164 -2.39 -1.28 -19.21
C ASN A 164 -2.46 0.02 -18.36
N GLY A 165 -1.97 1.13 -18.95
CA GLY A 165 -1.93 2.43 -18.26
C GLY A 165 -3.31 2.96 -17.86
N THR A 166 -4.39 2.57 -18.55
CA THR A 166 -5.77 2.97 -18.23
C THR A 166 -6.18 2.46 -16.86
N ASN A 167 -5.80 1.23 -16.48
CA ASN A 167 -6.10 0.68 -15.16
C ASN A 167 -5.46 1.53 -14.06
N ARG A 168 -4.19 1.90 -14.23
CA ARG A 168 -3.49 2.76 -13.26
C ARG A 168 -4.11 4.15 -13.18
N ILE A 169 -4.45 4.76 -14.31
CA ILE A 169 -5.10 6.07 -14.34
C ILE A 169 -6.43 6.01 -13.57
N ASN A 170 -7.27 5.03 -13.86
CA ASN A 170 -8.56 4.88 -13.20
C ASN A 170 -8.40 4.66 -11.68
N ALA A 171 -7.49 3.80 -11.27
CA ALA A 171 -7.19 3.53 -9.86
C ALA A 171 -6.68 4.79 -9.14
N THR A 172 -5.79 5.56 -9.79
CA THR A 172 -5.29 6.83 -9.23
C THR A 172 -6.42 7.85 -9.06
N LEU A 173 -7.32 7.97 -10.04
CA LEU A 173 -8.47 8.87 -9.95
C LEU A 173 -9.48 8.41 -8.88
N GLU A 174 -9.69 7.11 -8.74
CA GLU A 174 -10.52 6.53 -7.68
C GLU A 174 -9.95 6.82 -6.30
N LEU A 175 -8.64 6.61 -6.11
CA LEU A 175 -7.96 6.95 -4.86
C LEU A 175 -8.03 8.45 -4.56
N ALA A 176 -7.81 9.32 -5.54
CA ALA A 176 -7.92 10.76 -5.37
C ALA A 176 -9.33 11.18 -4.90
N LYS A 177 -10.37 10.58 -5.49
CA LYS A 177 -11.76 10.82 -5.07
C LYS A 177 -12.02 10.29 -3.66
N LYS A 178 -11.59 9.07 -3.35
CA LYS A 178 -11.74 8.46 -2.02
C LYS A 178 -11.11 9.33 -0.93
N LEU A 179 -9.97 9.95 -1.20
CA LEU A 179 -9.21 10.77 -0.27
C LEU A 179 -9.64 12.24 -0.23
N ASN A 180 -10.64 12.65 -1.03
CA ASN A 180 -10.99 14.06 -1.20
C ASN A 180 -9.77 14.92 -1.58
N ALA A 181 -8.90 14.41 -2.46
CA ALA A 181 -7.73 15.14 -2.93
C ALA A 181 -8.14 16.33 -3.82
N ASN A 182 -7.50 17.48 -3.63
CA ASN A 182 -7.71 18.68 -4.44
C ASN A 182 -6.83 18.68 -5.71
N GLY A 183 -5.74 17.91 -5.68
CA GLY A 183 -4.81 17.80 -6.80
C GLY A 183 -4.00 16.51 -6.77
N ILE A 184 -3.38 16.24 -7.90
CA ILE A 184 -2.47 15.11 -8.08
C ILE A 184 -1.10 15.68 -8.46
N VAL A 185 -0.06 15.24 -7.74
CA VAL A 185 1.32 15.55 -8.08
C VAL A 185 1.97 14.31 -8.66
N TRP A 186 2.45 14.39 -9.87
CA TRP A 186 3.25 13.34 -10.47
C TRP A 186 4.72 13.75 -10.45
N TYR A 187 5.49 13.07 -9.62
CA TYR A 187 6.93 13.26 -9.56
C TYR A 187 7.61 12.23 -10.48
N CYS A 188 8.42 12.76 -11.39
CA CYS A 188 9.19 11.96 -12.34
C CYS A 188 10.65 12.44 -12.32
N HIS A 189 11.60 11.52 -12.25
CA HIS A 189 13.04 11.78 -12.34
C HIS A 189 13.70 10.75 -13.28
#